data_c70e09a03fd0f75dcf4ac56ac7aba0b2
#
_entry.id   c70e09a03fd0f75dcf4ac56ac7aba0b2
#
_cell.length_a   1.000
_cell.length_b   1.000
_cell.length_c   1.000
_cell.angle_alpha   90.00
_cell.angle_beta   90.00
_cell.angle_gamma   90.00
#
_symmetry.space_group_name_H-M   'P 1'
#
loop_
_entity.id
_entity.type
_entity.pdbx_description
1 polymer ?
#
loop_
_entity_poly.entity_id
_entity_poly.type
_entity_poly.pdbx_seq_one_letter_code
_entity_poly.pdbx_strand_id
1 'polypeptide(L)'
;MAQMNFGGVVETVVTSKEFSLEKAREVLKNETIAILGYGIQGPGQAGNLRDNGFNVIVGQRPGKTYDKAVADGWVPGKTLFSVEEAAEKGTIICMLLSDAGQIAVWPKIKQYLTPGKTLYYSHGFAINWNDRTGVVPPADVD
;
A
#
# COMPACT_ATOMS: atom_id res chain seq x y z
N MET A 1 -18.33 -18.44 1.50
CA MET A 1 -17.76 -18.11 0.18
C MET A 1 -18.79 -18.51 -0.88
N ALA A 2 -19.03 -17.66 -1.84
CA ALA A 2 -19.99 -17.91 -2.91
C ALA A 2 -19.35 -18.72 -4.04
N GLN A 3 -20.18 -19.49 -4.79
CA GLN A 3 -19.76 -20.14 -6.01
C GLN A 3 -20.30 -19.34 -7.20
N MET A 4 -19.44 -18.99 -8.14
CA MET A 4 -19.82 -18.26 -9.35
C MET A 4 -19.30 -18.96 -10.60
N ASN A 5 -20.12 -18.99 -11.66
CA ASN A 5 -19.75 -19.59 -12.93
C ASN A 5 -19.20 -18.51 -13.89
N PHE A 6 -17.97 -18.70 -14.32
CA PHE A 6 -17.26 -17.84 -15.27
C PHE A 6 -17.08 -18.60 -16.59
N GLY A 7 -18.09 -18.52 -17.47
CA GLY A 7 -17.99 -19.17 -18.79
C GLY A 7 -17.91 -20.69 -18.76
N GLY A 8 -18.54 -21.36 -17.80
CA GLY A 8 -18.54 -22.82 -17.65
C GLY A 8 -17.59 -23.34 -16.57
N VAL A 9 -16.71 -22.49 -16.03
CA VAL A 9 -15.84 -22.85 -14.88
C VAL A 9 -16.42 -22.26 -13.60
N VAL A 10 -16.62 -23.11 -12.60
CA VAL A 10 -17.15 -22.69 -11.29
C VAL A 10 -15.99 -22.39 -10.34
N GLU A 11 -15.93 -21.12 -9.89
CA GLU A 11 -14.91 -20.64 -8.98
C GLU A 11 -15.50 -20.25 -7.62
N THR A 12 -14.69 -20.41 -6.58
CA THR A 12 -15.03 -19.94 -5.24
C THR A 12 -14.64 -18.47 -5.12
N VAL A 13 -15.61 -17.61 -4.80
CA VAL A 13 -15.40 -16.17 -4.68
C VAL A 13 -15.81 -15.66 -3.31
N VAL A 14 -15.21 -14.54 -2.89
CA VAL A 14 -15.61 -13.79 -1.72
C VAL A 14 -16.27 -12.50 -2.20
N THR A 15 -17.54 -12.32 -1.86
CA THR A 15 -18.31 -11.12 -2.20
C THR A 15 -18.43 -10.20 -0.99
N SER A 16 -18.97 -8.99 -1.20
CA SER A 16 -19.26 -8.05 -0.10
C SER A 16 -20.26 -8.60 0.94
N LYS A 17 -20.98 -9.70 0.62
CA LYS A 17 -21.86 -10.38 1.58
C LYS A 17 -21.08 -11.22 2.58
N GLU A 18 -20.01 -11.88 2.14
CA GLU A 18 -19.17 -12.71 3.01
C GLU A 18 -18.08 -11.86 3.70
N PHE A 19 -17.61 -10.80 3.03
CA PHE A 19 -16.60 -9.90 3.58
C PHE A 19 -17.05 -8.45 3.41
N SER A 20 -17.87 -7.99 4.36
CA SER A 20 -18.40 -6.64 4.36
C SER A 20 -17.34 -5.60 4.74
N LEU A 21 -17.63 -4.33 4.48
CA LEU A 21 -16.75 -3.22 4.86
C LEU A 21 -16.56 -3.13 6.38
N GLU A 22 -17.62 -3.44 7.16
CA GLU A 22 -17.55 -3.49 8.62
C GLU A 22 -16.58 -4.57 9.09
N LYS A 23 -16.64 -5.75 8.47
CA LYS A 23 -15.70 -6.83 8.77
C LYS A 23 -14.27 -6.47 8.38
N ALA A 24 -14.08 -5.79 7.26
CA ALA A 24 -12.77 -5.29 6.85
C ALA A 24 -12.20 -4.29 7.87
N ARG A 25 -13.02 -3.35 8.35
CA ARG A 25 -12.62 -2.41 9.40
C ARG A 25 -12.26 -3.11 10.71
N GLU A 26 -13.01 -4.13 11.11
CA GLU A 26 -12.71 -4.91 12.32
C GLU A 26 -11.38 -5.66 12.20
N VAL A 27 -11.13 -6.29 11.06
CA VAL A 27 -9.87 -7.02 10.80
C VAL A 27 -8.67 -6.08 10.78
N LEU A 28 -8.81 -4.90 10.16
CA LEU A 28 -7.71 -3.95 9.95
C LEU A 28 -7.67 -2.81 11.00
N LYS A 29 -8.45 -2.89 12.08
CA LYS A 29 -8.58 -1.80 13.07
C LYS A 29 -7.27 -1.37 13.73
N ASN A 30 -6.32 -2.30 13.87
CA ASN A 30 -5.02 -2.06 14.49
C ASN A 30 -3.91 -1.80 13.46
N GLU A 31 -4.25 -1.85 12.17
CA GLU A 31 -3.27 -1.67 11.10
C GLU A 31 -3.12 -0.19 10.74
N THR A 32 -1.91 0.17 10.32
CA THR A 32 -1.61 1.46 9.69
C THR A 32 -1.22 1.19 8.24
N ILE A 33 -2.06 1.63 7.31
CA ILE A 33 -1.83 1.44 5.88
C ILE A 33 -0.99 2.61 5.36
N ALA A 34 0.26 2.34 5.01
CA ALA A 34 1.18 3.33 4.47
C ALA A 34 1.19 3.28 2.94
N ILE A 35 0.70 4.31 2.29
CA ILE A 35 0.73 4.48 0.83
C ILE A 35 2.04 5.16 0.44
N LEU A 36 2.97 4.39 -0.11
CA LEU A 36 4.25 4.93 -0.60
C LEU A 36 4.11 5.36 -2.05
N GLY A 37 4.12 6.66 -2.28
CA GLY A 37 3.90 7.30 -3.58
C GLY A 37 2.48 7.86 -3.73
N TYR A 38 2.41 9.15 -4.06
CA TYR A 38 1.15 9.88 -4.28
C TYR A 38 1.00 10.33 -5.73
N GLY A 39 1.48 9.49 -6.67
CA GLY A 39 1.44 9.72 -8.11
C GLY A 39 0.07 9.42 -8.71
N ILE A 40 0.01 8.41 -9.60
CA ILE A 40 -1.22 8.05 -10.34
C ILE A 40 -2.17 7.23 -9.44
N GLN A 41 -1.68 6.17 -8.81
CA GLN A 41 -2.52 5.26 -8.00
C GLN A 41 -2.73 5.76 -6.57
N GLY A 42 -1.73 6.43 -5.99
CA GLY A 42 -1.73 6.86 -4.59
C GLY A 42 -2.96 7.66 -4.17
N PRO A 43 -3.35 8.74 -4.88
CA PRO A 43 -4.50 9.54 -4.53
C PRO A 43 -5.80 8.75 -4.43
N GLY A 44 -6.06 7.89 -5.43
CA GLY A 44 -7.27 7.05 -5.46
C GLY A 44 -7.31 6.03 -4.35
N GLN A 45 -6.23 5.26 -4.17
CA GLN A 45 -6.20 4.21 -3.15
C GLN A 45 -6.19 4.80 -1.73
N ALA A 46 -5.35 5.82 -1.46
CA ALA A 46 -5.30 6.46 -0.17
C ALA A 46 -6.63 7.14 0.20
N GLY A 47 -7.23 7.87 -0.76
CA GLY A 47 -8.51 8.53 -0.57
C GLY A 47 -9.64 7.54 -0.27
N ASN A 48 -9.76 6.48 -1.07
CA ASN A 48 -10.77 5.45 -0.87
C ASN A 48 -10.64 4.77 0.50
N LEU A 49 -9.44 4.42 0.92
CA LEU A 49 -9.20 3.82 2.23
C LEU A 49 -9.57 4.79 3.36
N ARG A 50 -9.12 6.06 3.29
CA ARG A 50 -9.45 7.10 4.27
C ARG A 50 -10.96 7.31 4.37
N ASP A 51 -11.64 7.46 3.24
CA ASP A 51 -13.08 7.74 3.19
C ASP A 51 -13.93 6.55 3.71
N ASN A 52 -13.36 5.35 3.65
CA ASN A 52 -13.93 4.14 4.24
C ASN A 52 -13.50 3.89 5.70
N GLY A 53 -12.81 4.84 6.34
CA GLY A 53 -12.54 4.82 7.78
C GLY A 53 -11.34 3.97 8.21
N PHE A 54 -10.41 3.66 7.31
CA PHE A 54 -9.15 3.00 7.65
C PHE A 54 -8.10 4.03 8.12
N ASN A 55 -7.16 3.57 8.94
CA ASN A 55 -6.01 4.36 9.36
C ASN A 55 -4.95 4.37 8.26
N VAL A 56 -4.85 5.50 7.55
CA VAL A 56 -3.99 5.65 6.36
C VAL A 56 -3.00 6.79 6.56
N ILE A 57 -1.76 6.53 6.18
CA ILE A 57 -0.71 7.54 6.06
C ILE A 57 -0.13 7.51 4.64
N VAL A 58 0.42 8.63 4.20
CA VAL A 58 1.04 8.77 2.88
C VAL A 58 2.52 9.05 3.05
N GLY A 59 3.36 8.34 2.31
CA GLY A 59 4.78 8.57 2.17
C GLY A 59 5.10 9.17 0.81
N GLN A 60 5.57 10.42 0.78
CA GLN A 60 5.90 11.12 -0.47
C GLN A 60 7.10 12.05 -0.26
N ARG A 61 8.03 12.05 -1.22
CA ARG A 61 9.13 13.02 -1.23
C ARG A 61 8.64 14.43 -1.53
N PRO A 62 9.30 15.49 -1.04
CA PRO A 62 8.98 16.87 -1.38
C PRO A 62 8.91 17.13 -2.89
N GLY A 63 8.03 18.02 -3.32
CA GLY A 63 7.80 18.42 -4.70
C GLY A 63 6.31 18.52 -5.04
N LYS A 64 5.98 18.74 -6.30
CA LYS A 64 4.59 18.96 -6.78
C LYS A 64 3.59 17.91 -6.32
N THR A 65 4.02 16.65 -6.26
CA THR A 65 3.16 15.55 -5.81
C THR A 65 2.91 15.57 -4.29
N TYR A 66 3.88 16.03 -3.52
CA TYR A 66 3.73 16.29 -2.09
C TYR A 66 2.75 17.45 -1.85
N ASP A 67 2.93 18.56 -2.60
CA ASP A 67 2.02 19.71 -2.51
C ASP A 67 0.59 19.34 -2.87
N LYS A 68 0.42 18.47 -3.87
CA LYS A 68 -0.88 17.88 -4.20
C LYS A 68 -1.46 17.09 -3.02
N ALA A 69 -0.67 16.27 -2.36
CA ALA A 69 -1.14 15.52 -1.19
C ALA A 69 -1.62 16.46 -0.07
N VAL A 70 -0.89 17.54 0.18
CA VAL A 70 -1.30 18.57 1.15
C VAL A 70 -2.63 19.20 0.72
N ALA A 71 -2.79 19.57 -0.56
CA ALA A 71 -4.04 20.13 -1.09
C ALA A 71 -5.22 19.16 -0.97
N ASP A 72 -4.99 17.85 -1.09
CA ASP A 72 -5.98 16.78 -0.92
C ASP A 72 -6.29 16.47 0.57
N GLY A 73 -5.69 17.25 1.51
CA GLY A 73 -5.99 17.18 2.95
C GLY A 73 -5.09 16.25 3.77
N TRP A 74 -3.99 15.75 3.19
CA TRP A 74 -2.98 15.01 3.97
C TRP A 74 -2.11 16.00 4.76
N VAL A 75 -1.93 15.74 6.05
CA VAL A 75 -1.31 16.69 6.99
C VAL A 75 0.14 16.31 7.25
N PRO A 76 1.11 17.17 6.91
CA PRO A 76 2.52 16.96 7.20
C PRO A 76 2.79 16.65 8.67
N GLY A 77 3.58 15.62 8.94
CA GLY A 77 3.92 15.16 10.30
C GLY A 77 2.80 14.44 11.05
N LYS A 78 1.62 14.28 10.43
CA LYS A 78 0.46 13.59 11.02
C LYS A 78 -0.06 12.44 10.15
N THR A 79 -0.34 12.71 8.88
CA THR A 79 -0.80 11.74 7.90
C THR A 79 0.00 11.77 6.61
N LEU A 80 0.94 12.70 6.48
CA LEU A 80 1.86 12.83 5.35
C LEU A 80 3.30 12.89 5.87
N PHE A 81 4.12 11.98 5.41
CA PHE A 81 5.49 11.77 5.87
C PHE A 81 6.46 11.65 4.69
N SER A 82 7.76 11.56 4.97
CA SER A 82 8.73 11.03 4.01
C SER A 82 8.39 9.56 3.69
N VAL A 83 8.93 9.04 2.58
CA VAL A 83 8.71 7.64 2.20
C VAL A 83 9.25 6.70 3.26
N GLU A 84 10.40 7.02 3.81
CA GLU A 84 11.09 6.27 4.85
C GLU A 84 10.28 6.24 6.16
N GLU A 85 9.82 7.39 6.64
CA GLU A 85 9.02 7.49 7.86
C GLU A 85 7.67 6.77 7.71
N ALA A 86 7.04 6.85 6.54
CA ALA A 86 5.80 6.13 6.28
C ALA A 86 6.02 4.61 6.27
N ALA A 87 7.13 4.12 5.68
CA ALA A 87 7.50 2.71 5.71
C ALA A 87 7.80 2.21 7.15
N GLU A 88 8.42 3.05 7.98
CA GLU A 88 8.67 2.74 9.38
C GLU A 88 7.36 2.61 10.18
N LYS A 89 6.45 3.57 10.02
CA LYS A 89 5.19 3.68 10.77
C LYS A 89 4.10 2.71 10.31
N GLY A 90 4.11 2.35 9.03
CA GLY A 90 3.11 1.46 8.43
C GLY A 90 3.27 0.02 8.89
N THR A 91 2.16 -0.69 9.01
CA THR A 91 2.11 -2.14 9.21
C THR A 91 1.75 -2.86 7.90
N ILE A 92 0.95 -2.21 7.06
CA ILE A 92 0.69 -2.61 5.66
C ILE A 92 1.30 -1.54 4.76
N ILE A 93 2.33 -1.90 4.02
CA ILE A 93 3.08 -1.01 3.13
C ILE A 93 2.60 -1.21 1.69
N CYS A 94 1.90 -0.22 1.13
CA CYS A 94 1.44 -0.23 -0.25
C CYS A 94 2.47 0.49 -1.15
N MET A 95 3.22 -0.27 -1.91
CA MET A 95 4.24 0.23 -2.81
C MET A 95 3.61 0.71 -4.13
N LEU A 96 3.27 1.99 -4.21
CA LEU A 96 2.60 2.60 -5.37
C LEU A 96 3.49 3.59 -6.13
N LEU A 97 4.79 3.54 -5.87
CA LEU A 97 5.80 4.28 -6.64
C LEU A 97 5.96 3.66 -8.04
N SER A 98 6.43 4.48 -8.98
CA SER A 98 6.91 3.97 -10.27
C SER A 98 8.08 3.00 -10.08
N ASP A 99 8.35 2.13 -11.05
CA ASP A 99 9.46 1.16 -10.96
C ASP A 99 10.79 1.83 -10.63
N ALA A 100 11.10 2.94 -11.30
CA ALA A 100 12.31 3.73 -10.99
C ALA A 100 12.27 4.30 -9.56
N GLY A 101 11.10 4.72 -9.08
CA GLY A 101 10.90 5.17 -7.70
C GLY A 101 11.10 4.05 -6.69
N GLN A 102 10.59 2.86 -6.97
CA GLN A 102 10.77 1.66 -6.13
C GLN A 102 12.25 1.32 -6.00
N ILE A 103 12.97 1.24 -7.12
CA ILE A 103 14.42 0.95 -7.13
C ILE A 103 15.18 1.98 -6.29
N ALA A 104 14.86 3.27 -6.46
CA ALA A 104 15.56 4.36 -5.78
C ALA A 104 15.33 4.38 -4.26
N VAL A 105 14.13 4.02 -3.79
CA VAL A 105 13.82 4.04 -2.35
C VAL A 105 14.11 2.73 -1.65
N TRP A 106 14.16 1.61 -2.37
CA TRP A 106 14.31 0.28 -1.80
C TRP A 106 15.46 0.14 -0.78
N PRO A 107 16.69 0.60 -1.09
CA PRO A 107 17.80 0.50 -0.14
C PRO A 107 17.54 1.19 1.20
N LYS A 108 16.68 2.22 1.20
CA LYS A 108 16.37 3.02 2.38
C LYS A 108 15.23 2.42 3.22
N ILE A 109 14.23 1.83 2.55
CA ILE A 109 13.01 1.36 3.24
C ILE A 109 13.07 -0.11 3.64
N LYS A 110 13.88 -0.95 2.98
CA LYS A 110 13.95 -2.40 3.25
C LYS A 110 14.21 -2.73 4.73
N GLN A 111 14.94 -1.89 5.44
CA GLN A 111 15.22 -2.07 6.87
C GLN A 111 13.98 -1.95 7.76
N TYR A 112 12.93 -1.29 7.29
CA TYR A 112 11.64 -1.13 8.00
C TYR A 112 10.64 -2.23 7.68
N LEU A 113 10.95 -3.10 6.72
CA LEU A 113 10.17 -4.28 6.38
C LEU A 113 10.58 -5.41 7.32
N THR A 114 9.92 -5.45 8.46
CA THR A 114 10.21 -6.40 9.54
C THR A 114 9.09 -7.45 9.65
N PRO A 115 9.33 -8.61 10.30
CA PRO A 115 8.31 -9.61 10.52
C PRO A 115 7.02 -9.04 11.10
N GLY A 116 5.88 -9.53 10.60
CA GLY A 116 4.55 -9.05 10.97
C GLY A 116 4.05 -7.85 10.18
N LYS A 117 4.84 -7.30 9.27
CA LYS A 117 4.36 -6.31 8.28
C LYS A 117 3.96 -7.00 6.99
N THR A 118 3.07 -6.34 6.26
CA THR A 118 2.63 -6.76 4.93
C THR A 118 3.14 -5.78 3.87
N LEU A 119 3.67 -6.30 2.77
CA LEU A 119 4.13 -5.52 1.63
C LEU A 119 3.25 -5.79 0.41
N TYR A 120 2.46 -4.79 0.03
CA TYR A 120 1.53 -4.86 -1.09
C TYR A 120 2.07 -4.15 -2.33
N TYR A 121 1.92 -4.79 -3.47
CA TYR A 121 2.22 -4.22 -4.80
C TYR A 121 0.98 -4.23 -5.69
N SER A 122 0.72 -3.15 -6.40
CA SER A 122 -0.32 -3.11 -7.45
C SER A 122 0.13 -3.81 -8.74
N HIS A 123 1.44 -3.90 -8.98
CA HIS A 123 2.05 -4.66 -10.07
C HIS A 123 3.44 -5.19 -9.66
N GLY A 124 3.79 -6.36 -10.16
CA GLY A 124 4.95 -7.11 -9.70
C GLY A 124 6.24 -6.92 -10.50
N PHE A 125 6.35 -5.89 -11.37
CA PHE A 125 7.52 -5.74 -12.24
C PHE A 125 8.83 -5.72 -11.45
N ALA A 126 8.93 -4.87 -10.43
CA ALA A 126 10.16 -4.72 -9.66
C ALA A 126 10.59 -6.02 -8.97
N ILE A 127 9.62 -6.83 -8.48
CA ILE A 127 9.89 -8.10 -7.82
C ILE A 127 10.26 -9.20 -8.84
N ASN A 128 9.55 -9.29 -9.96
CA ASN A 128 9.84 -10.27 -11.00
C ASN A 128 11.24 -10.11 -11.63
N TRP A 129 11.70 -8.88 -11.71
CA TRP A 129 13.02 -8.54 -12.25
C TRP A 129 14.02 -8.15 -11.16
N ASN A 130 13.93 -8.79 -10.01
CA ASN A 130 14.72 -8.46 -8.83
C ASN A 130 16.24 -8.55 -9.04
N ASP A 131 16.70 -9.39 -9.93
CA ASP A 131 18.09 -9.46 -10.39
C ASP A 131 18.60 -8.15 -11.00
N ARG A 132 17.70 -7.37 -11.60
CA ARG A 132 17.99 -6.06 -12.21
C ARG A 132 17.63 -4.88 -11.33
N THR A 133 16.55 -5.00 -10.58
CA THR A 133 16.00 -3.92 -9.76
C THR A 133 16.58 -3.86 -8.35
N GLY A 134 17.08 -4.99 -7.85
CA GLY A 134 17.50 -5.12 -6.46
C GLY A 134 16.36 -5.12 -5.43
N VAL A 135 15.10 -5.13 -5.90
CA VAL A 135 13.92 -5.14 -5.03
C VAL A 135 13.62 -6.59 -4.63
N VAL A 136 14.17 -7.00 -3.52
CA VAL A 136 13.99 -8.35 -2.95
C VAL A 136 13.30 -8.23 -1.60
N PRO A 137 12.00 -8.53 -1.51
CA PRO A 137 11.30 -8.53 -0.22
C PRO A 137 11.91 -9.52 0.77
N PRO A 138 11.95 -9.19 2.08
CA PRO A 138 12.33 -10.15 3.10
C PRO A 138 11.39 -11.36 3.11
N ALA A 139 11.93 -12.56 3.38
CA ALA A 139 11.17 -13.82 3.35
C ALA A 139 10.16 -13.97 4.51
N ASP A 140 10.27 -13.13 5.53
CA ASP A 140 9.47 -13.12 6.74
C ASP A 140 8.48 -11.93 6.81
N VAL A 141 8.24 -11.30 5.66
CA VAL A 141 7.23 -10.25 5.45
C VAL A 141 6.17 -10.80 4.50
N ASP A 142 4.89 -10.61 4.84
CA ASP A 142 3.74 -11.04 4.05
C ASP A 142 3.53 -10.17 2.80
#